data_132642a2d231b2483da0ac01387f3702
#
_entry.id   132642a2d231b2483da0ac01387f3702
#
_cell.length_a   1.000
_cell.length_b   1.000
_cell.length_c   1.000
_cell.angle_alpha   90.00
_cell.angle_beta   90.00
_cell.angle_gamma   90.00
#
_symmetry.space_group_name_H-M   'P 1'
#
loop_
_entity.id
_entity.type
_entity.pdbx_description
1 polymer ?
#
loop_
_entity_poly.entity_id
_entity_poly.type
_entity_poly.pdbx_seq_one_letter_code
_entity_poly.pdbx_strand_id
1 'polypeptide(L)'
;MPQGLDAPVSQGGTNVSGGQRQRLSIARALVARPSVYVFDDSFSALDVATDARLRAALRPVTRDATVVTVAQRVSTITGADEILVLERGRITARGTHEELVASSTTYREIVTSQLSADQSTGGAL
;
A
#
# COMPACT_ATOMS: atom_id res chain seq x y z
N MET A 1 18.48 7.98 -8.63
CA MET A 1 19.90 7.70 -8.31
C MET A 1 20.74 7.92 -9.56
N PRO A 2 21.70 8.87 -9.55
CA PRO A 2 22.44 9.24 -10.77
C PRO A 2 23.32 8.12 -11.31
N GLN A 3 23.70 7.13 -10.52
CA GLN A 3 24.54 6.01 -10.92
C GLN A 3 23.73 4.74 -11.24
N GLY A 4 22.39 4.83 -11.23
CA GLY A 4 21.51 3.71 -11.50
C GLY A 4 21.71 2.56 -10.49
N LEU A 5 21.78 1.33 -11.00
CA LEU A 5 21.94 0.14 -10.16
C LEU A 5 23.30 0.05 -9.47
N ASP A 6 24.30 0.76 -9.99
CA ASP A 6 25.65 0.77 -9.41
C ASP A 6 25.83 1.82 -8.31
N ALA A 7 24.79 2.61 -8.01
CA ALA A 7 24.86 3.61 -6.97
C ALA A 7 25.06 2.96 -5.59
N PRO A 8 26.02 3.45 -4.77
CA PRO A 8 26.20 2.93 -3.43
C PRO A 8 25.01 3.31 -2.55
N VAL A 9 24.59 2.36 -1.70
CA VAL A 9 23.56 2.61 -0.69
C VAL A 9 24.25 2.60 0.68
N SER A 10 24.13 3.70 1.42
CA SER A 10 24.72 3.81 2.75
C SER A 10 24.00 2.87 3.73
N GLN A 11 24.66 2.55 4.82
CA GLN A 11 24.10 1.69 5.86
C GLN A 11 22.75 2.24 6.33
N GLY A 12 21.70 1.39 6.33
CA GLY A 12 20.35 1.78 6.65
C GLY A 12 19.64 2.57 5.54
N GLY A 13 20.26 2.72 4.37
CA GLY A 13 19.65 3.43 3.23
C GLY A 13 19.52 4.95 3.45
N THR A 14 20.40 5.56 4.25
CA THR A 14 20.29 6.98 4.61
C THR A 14 20.57 7.96 3.47
N ASN A 15 21.21 7.49 2.38
CA ASN A 15 21.50 8.30 1.18
C ASN A 15 20.39 8.29 0.13
N VAL A 16 19.24 7.69 0.42
CA VAL A 16 18.08 7.64 -0.49
C VAL A 16 16.84 8.20 0.18
N SER A 17 15.89 8.70 -0.61
CA SER A 17 14.61 9.20 -0.11
C SER A 17 13.75 8.07 0.51
N GLY A 18 12.72 8.43 1.30
CA GLY A 18 11.77 7.47 1.84
C GLY A 18 11.07 6.66 0.74
N GLY A 19 10.64 7.30 -0.35
CA GLY A 19 10.04 6.61 -1.50
C GLY A 19 11.02 5.69 -2.21
N GLN A 20 12.26 6.11 -2.37
CA GLN A 20 13.32 5.28 -2.95
C GLN A 20 13.60 4.06 -2.08
N ARG A 21 13.68 4.23 -0.75
CA ARG A 21 13.84 3.10 0.18
C ARG A 21 12.70 2.11 0.09
N GLN A 22 11.46 2.58 0.00
CA GLN A 22 10.30 1.70 -0.16
C GLN A 22 10.36 0.93 -1.46
N ARG A 23 10.70 1.57 -2.57
CA ARG A 23 10.85 0.89 -3.87
C ARG A 23 11.96 -0.14 -3.86
N LEU A 24 13.09 0.13 -3.21
CA LEU A 24 14.19 -0.84 -3.06
C LEU A 24 13.77 -2.06 -2.24
N SER A 25 13.02 -1.85 -1.16
CA SER A 25 12.48 -2.94 -0.34
C SER A 25 11.51 -3.82 -1.14
N ILE A 26 10.64 -3.22 -1.94
CA ILE A 26 9.72 -3.94 -2.82
C ILE A 26 10.49 -4.74 -3.86
N ALA A 27 11.49 -4.14 -4.52
CA ALA A 27 12.32 -4.82 -5.51
C ALA A 27 13.04 -6.03 -4.91
N ARG A 28 13.54 -5.92 -3.69
CA ARG A 28 14.19 -7.03 -2.97
C ARG A 28 13.23 -8.19 -2.74
N ALA A 29 12.00 -7.89 -2.33
CA ALA A 29 10.97 -8.90 -2.14
C ALA A 29 10.63 -9.63 -3.44
N LEU A 30 10.52 -8.91 -4.55
CA LEU A 30 10.20 -9.48 -5.86
C LEU A 30 11.29 -10.40 -6.39
N VAL A 31 12.56 -10.07 -6.19
CA VAL A 31 13.69 -10.90 -6.61
C VAL A 31 13.68 -12.25 -5.91
N ALA A 32 13.25 -12.33 -4.68
CA ALA A 32 13.15 -13.56 -3.90
C ALA A 32 12.10 -14.54 -4.44
N ARG A 33 11.11 -14.07 -5.20
CA ARG A 33 9.99 -14.87 -5.77
C ARG A 33 9.29 -15.75 -4.73
N PRO A 34 8.82 -15.19 -3.61
CA PRO A 34 8.17 -15.99 -2.56
C PRO A 34 6.75 -16.40 -2.97
N SER A 35 6.19 -17.36 -2.23
CA SER A 35 4.77 -17.73 -2.36
C SER A 35 3.83 -16.75 -1.68
N VAL A 36 4.34 -15.99 -0.72
CA VAL A 36 3.57 -14.98 0.03
C VAL A 36 4.37 -13.68 0.08
N TYR A 37 3.74 -12.61 -0.34
CA TYR A 37 4.27 -11.23 -0.19
C TYR A 37 3.55 -10.54 0.95
N VAL A 38 4.29 -9.86 1.82
CA VAL A 38 3.73 -9.01 2.85
C VAL A 38 4.24 -7.59 2.64
N PHE A 39 3.34 -6.68 2.32
CA PHE A 39 3.64 -5.26 2.17
C PHE A 39 3.09 -4.51 3.40
N ASP A 40 3.96 -4.25 4.36
CA ASP A 40 3.57 -3.54 5.57
C ASP A 40 3.85 -2.06 5.39
N ASP A 41 2.80 -1.32 5.05
CA ASP A 41 2.84 0.13 4.80
C ASP A 41 3.91 0.53 3.76
N SER A 42 4.16 -0.37 2.78
CA SER A 42 5.27 -0.23 1.83
C SER A 42 5.06 0.89 0.80
N PHE A 43 3.85 1.42 0.70
CA PHE A 43 3.49 2.44 -0.30
C PHE A 43 3.27 3.83 0.32
N SER A 44 3.44 3.98 1.63
CA SER A 44 3.08 5.20 2.37
C SER A 44 3.90 6.44 1.99
N ALA A 45 5.16 6.24 1.57
CA ALA A 45 6.04 7.35 1.17
C ALA A 45 5.89 7.74 -0.30
N LEU A 46 5.01 7.07 -1.06
CA LEU A 46 4.75 7.35 -2.46
C LEU A 46 3.55 8.30 -2.60
N ASP A 47 3.57 9.15 -3.64
CA ASP A 47 2.37 9.91 -4.00
C ASP A 47 1.30 8.96 -4.57
N VAL A 48 0.05 9.43 -4.63
CA VAL A 48 -1.09 8.60 -5.04
C VAL A 48 -0.92 8.04 -6.46
N ALA A 49 -0.44 8.85 -7.39
CA ALA A 49 -0.24 8.43 -8.78
C ALA A 49 0.88 7.41 -8.92
N THR A 50 2.01 7.60 -8.24
CA THR A 50 3.13 6.67 -8.24
C THR A 50 2.74 5.34 -7.57
N ASP A 51 2.04 5.41 -6.45
CA ASP A 51 1.50 4.25 -5.74
C ASP A 51 0.60 3.42 -6.67
N ALA A 52 -0.37 4.06 -7.34
CA ALA A 52 -1.28 3.36 -8.23
C ALA A 52 -0.55 2.68 -9.40
N ARG A 53 0.42 3.37 -10.01
CA ARG A 53 1.23 2.80 -11.11
C ARG A 53 2.06 1.62 -10.65
N LEU A 54 2.69 1.73 -9.47
CA LEU A 54 3.52 0.67 -8.93
C LEU A 54 2.68 -0.57 -8.61
N ARG A 55 1.53 -0.40 -7.98
CA ARG A 55 0.63 -1.52 -7.67
C ARG A 55 0.11 -2.20 -8.93
N ALA A 56 -0.21 -1.43 -9.97
CA ALA A 56 -0.62 -1.99 -11.25
C ALA A 56 0.51 -2.81 -11.90
N ALA A 57 1.75 -2.33 -11.82
CA ALA A 57 2.93 -3.04 -12.32
C ALA A 57 3.23 -4.32 -11.53
N LEU A 58 2.93 -4.36 -10.24
CA LEU A 58 3.17 -5.52 -9.38
C LEU A 58 2.16 -6.65 -9.61
N ARG A 59 0.94 -6.36 -10.03
CA ARG A 59 -0.11 -7.38 -10.21
C ARG A 59 0.29 -8.58 -11.06
N PRO A 60 0.86 -8.41 -12.26
CA PRO A 60 1.27 -9.57 -13.07
C PRO A 60 2.37 -10.40 -12.40
N VAL A 61 3.28 -9.75 -11.68
CA VAL A 61 4.42 -10.39 -11.01
C VAL A 61 3.97 -11.22 -9.80
N THR A 62 2.94 -10.76 -9.09
CA THR A 62 2.45 -11.40 -7.86
C THR A 62 1.20 -12.26 -8.08
N ARG A 63 0.78 -12.47 -9.34
CA ARG A 63 -0.48 -13.15 -9.68
C ARG A 63 -0.62 -14.53 -9.03
N ASP A 64 0.45 -15.31 -9.02
CA ASP A 64 0.45 -16.69 -8.53
C ASP A 64 0.85 -16.79 -7.05
N ALA A 65 0.94 -15.67 -6.35
CA ALA A 65 1.31 -15.59 -4.95
C ALA A 65 0.17 -15.02 -4.11
N THR A 66 0.21 -15.27 -2.81
CA THR A 66 -0.66 -14.60 -1.84
C THR A 66 -0.04 -13.25 -1.49
N VAL A 67 -0.82 -12.19 -1.56
CA VAL A 67 -0.36 -10.84 -1.22
C VAL A 67 -1.14 -10.34 -0.01
N VAL A 68 -0.42 -10.01 1.07
CA VAL A 68 -0.98 -9.38 2.27
C VAL A 68 -0.48 -7.94 2.30
N THR A 69 -1.40 -7.00 2.29
CA THR A 69 -1.06 -5.57 2.33
C THR A 69 -1.61 -4.95 3.60
N VAL A 70 -0.73 -4.36 4.39
CA VAL A 70 -1.12 -3.52 5.53
C VAL A 70 -1.04 -2.08 5.07
N ALA A 71 -2.16 -1.38 5.08
CA ALA A 71 -2.25 -0.03 4.55
C ALA A 71 -3.15 0.86 5.40
N GLN A 72 -2.78 2.13 5.47
CA GLN A 72 -3.60 3.16 6.11
C GLN A 72 -4.48 3.90 5.11
N ARG A 73 -4.10 3.91 3.82
CA ARG A 73 -4.89 4.54 2.75
C ARG A 73 -5.86 3.53 2.13
N VAL A 74 -7.15 3.84 2.15
CA VAL A 74 -8.17 2.98 1.56
C VAL A 74 -7.94 2.76 0.07
N SER A 75 -7.47 3.78 -0.66
CA SER A 75 -7.16 3.67 -2.09
C SER A 75 -6.17 2.54 -2.41
N THR A 76 -5.32 2.16 -1.45
CA THR A 76 -4.35 1.07 -1.62
C THR A 76 -5.02 -0.31 -1.63
N ILE A 77 -6.16 -0.47 -0.95
CA ILE A 77 -6.76 -1.77 -0.68
C ILE A 77 -8.10 -2.00 -1.36
N THR A 78 -8.67 -1.01 -2.04
CA THR A 78 -10.02 -1.14 -2.65
C THR A 78 -10.13 -2.28 -3.64
N GLY A 79 -9.04 -2.68 -4.29
CA GLY A 79 -9.02 -3.79 -5.25
C GLY A 79 -8.64 -5.15 -4.65
N ALA A 80 -8.50 -5.25 -3.33
CA ALA A 80 -8.16 -6.52 -2.68
C ALA A 80 -9.31 -7.53 -2.78
N ASP A 81 -8.96 -8.81 -2.87
CA ASP A 81 -9.94 -9.90 -2.88
C ASP A 81 -10.67 -10.03 -1.54
N GLU A 82 -9.96 -9.74 -0.46
CA GLU A 82 -10.52 -9.70 0.89
C GLU A 82 -9.83 -8.62 1.70
N ILE A 83 -10.61 -7.84 2.42
CA ILE A 83 -10.14 -6.81 3.34
C ILE A 83 -10.51 -7.22 4.76
N LEU A 84 -9.55 -7.10 5.67
CA LEU A 84 -9.76 -7.35 7.09
C LEU A 84 -9.72 -6.01 7.82
N VAL A 85 -10.75 -5.74 8.62
CA VAL A 85 -10.80 -4.55 9.47
C VAL A 85 -10.39 -4.96 10.88
N LEU A 86 -9.32 -4.34 11.39
CA LEU A 86 -8.80 -4.63 12.71
C LEU A 86 -9.11 -3.49 13.68
N GLU A 87 -9.63 -3.85 14.83
CA GLU A 87 -9.87 -2.93 15.94
C GLU A 87 -9.43 -3.59 17.23
N ARG A 88 -8.58 -2.91 17.98
CA ARG A 88 -8.12 -3.35 19.30
C ARG A 88 -7.58 -4.81 19.29
N GLY A 89 -6.83 -5.15 18.26
CA GLY A 89 -6.22 -6.47 18.12
C GLY A 89 -7.17 -7.58 17.66
N ARG A 90 -8.35 -7.23 17.19
CA ARG A 90 -9.35 -8.20 16.70
C ARG A 90 -9.82 -7.85 15.31
N ILE A 91 -10.16 -8.87 14.52
CA ILE A 91 -10.82 -8.70 13.25
C ILE A 91 -12.31 -8.48 13.53
N THR A 92 -12.81 -7.29 13.19
CA THR A 92 -14.21 -6.91 13.43
C THR A 92 -15.08 -7.01 12.19
N ALA A 93 -14.46 -7.02 11.00
CA ALA A 93 -15.17 -7.18 9.73
C ALA A 93 -14.23 -7.75 8.68
N ARG A 94 -14.80 -8.46 7.71
CA ARG A 94 -14.06 -9.00 6.57
C ARG A 94 -14.95 -9.04 5.34
N GLY A 95 -14.36 -8.83 4.17
CA GLY A 95 -15.06 -8.86 2.89
C GLY A 95 -14.35 -8.01 1.85
N THR A 96 -14.98 -7.83 0.70
CA THR A 96 -14.51 -6.90 -0.33
C THR A 96 -14.81 -5.46 0.08
N HIS A 97 -14.23 -4.50 -0.65
CA HIS A 97 -14.51 -3.08 -0.42
C HIS A 97 -16.04 -2.80 -0.46
N GLU A 98 -16.72 -3.31 -1.49
CA GLU A 98 -18.16 -3.10 -1.66
C GLU A 98 -18.98 -3.72 -0.54
N GLU A 99 -18.64 -4.94 -0.14
CA GLU A 99 -19.30 -5.62 0.97
C GLU A 99 -19.13 -4.87 2.29
N LEU A 100 -17.93 -4.37 2.56
CA LEU A 100 -17.64 -3.64 3.79
C LEU A 100 -18.29 -2.26 3.83
N VAL A 101 -18.37 -1.57 2.70
CA VAL A 101 -19.11 -0.30 2.60
C VAL A 101 -20.58 -0.53 2.92
N ALA A 102 -21.14 -1.66 2.51
CA ALA A 102 -22.54 -1.99 2.79
C ALA A 102 -22.79 -2.45 4.23
N SER A 103 -21.85 -3.13 4.87
CA SER A 103 -22.08 -3.86 6.11
C SER A 103 -21.30 -3.35 7.34
N SER A 104 -20.19 -2.66 7.16
CA SER A 104 -19.32 -2.23 8.26
C SER A 104 -19.37 -0.73 8.48
N THR A 105 -19.91 -0.31 9.62
CA THR A 105 -19.93 1.10 10.03
C THR A 105 -18.51 1.63 10.19
N THR A 106 -17.63 0.89 10.86
CA THR A 106 -16.23 1.27 11.06
C THR A 106 -15.51 1.49 9.74
N TYR A 107 -15.69 0.57 8.78
CA TYR A 107 -15.06 0.71 7.46
C TYR A 107 -15.57 1.94 6.72
N ARG A 108 -16.88 2.19 6.74
CA ARG A 108 -17.47 3.40 6.12
C ARG A 108 -16.93 4.69 6.74
N GLU A 109 -16.73 4.72 8.05
CA GLU A 109 -16.17 5.88 8.75
C GLU A 109 -14.74 6.16 8.30
N ILE A 110 -13.91 5.11 8.12
CA ILE A 110 -12.55 5.23 7.60
C ILE A 110 -12.56 5.81 6.19
N VAL A 111 -13.39 5.26 5.31
CA VAL A 111 -13.52 5.71 3.92
C VAL A 111 -13.94 7.19 3.87
N THR A 112 -14.98 7.55 4.61
CA THR A 112 -15.52 8.91 4.64
C THR A 112 -14.49 9.91 5.18
N SER A 113 -13.77 9.53 6.22
CA SER A 113 -12.72 10.36 6.81
C SER A 113 -11.60 10.67 5.82
N GLN A 114 -11.19 9.69 5.03
CA GLN A 114 -10.14 9.89 4.04
C GLN A 114 -10.61 10.73 2.85
N LEU A 115 -11.83 10.52 2.37
CA LEU A 115 -12.41 11.35 1.31
C LEU A 115 -12.51 12.82 1.72
N SER A 116 -12.91 13.09 2.96
CA SER A 116 -13.00 14.45 3.48
C SER A 116 -11.62 15.11 3.58
N ALA A 117 -10.60 14.38 3.99
CA ALA A 117 -9.22 14.85 4.04
C ALA A 117 -8.69 15.21 2.65
N ASP A 118 -8.96 14.37 1.66
CA ASP A 118 -8.55 14.59 0.27
C ASP A 118 -9.22 15.84 -0.32
N GLN A 119 -10.50 16.06 -0.05
CA GLN A 119 -11.22 17.27 -0.48
C GLN A 119 -10.65 18.52 0.15
N SER A 120 -10.29 18.47 1.42
CA SER A 120 -9.70 19.61 2.12
C SER A 120 -8.33 19.99 1.53
N THR A 121 -7.54 19.01 1.12
CA THR A 121 -6.24 19.25 0.52
C THR A 121 -6.37 19.76 -0.93
N GLY A 122 -7.34 19.26 -1.68
CA GLY A 122 -7.62 19.70 -3.05
C GLY A 122 -8.20 21.11 -3.15
N GLY A 123 -8.87 21.59 -2.10
CA GLY A 123 -9.44 22.93 -2.04
C GLY A 123 -8.46 24.03 -1.66
N ALA A 124 -7.22 23.68 -1.32
CA ALA A 124 -6.19 24.63 -0.88
C ALA A 124 -5.39 25.27 -2.03
N LEU A 125 -5.75 24.97 -3.25
CA LEU A 125 -5.20 25.60 -4.45
C LEU A 125 -6.10 26.79 -4.87
#